data_99670c94abab1c23387aefc5edd9db90
#
_entry.id   99670c94abab1c23387aefc5edd9db90
#
_cell.length_a   1.000
_cell.length_b   1.000
_cell.length_c   1.000
_cell.angle_alpha   90.00
_cell.angle_beta   90.00
_cell.angle_gamma   90.00
#
_symmetry.space_group_name_H-M   'P 1'
#
loop_
_entity.id
_entity.type
_entity.pdbx_description
1 polymer ?
#
loop_
_entity_poly.entity_id
_entity_poly.type
_entity_poly.pdbx_seq_one_letter_code
_entity_poly.pdbx_strand_id
1 'polypeptide(L)'
;PANTAMEIINQPVNGLFHSDLLMFSPEIVAEFKAHYLKSWPRTMLHSLCAPLSEGLAFMWDNLLHAVRQDLPEALQKHQAFGLLLALLHDGVAGPLLIERNSNLTEQVRQFIMLSPARDWTAQDVASRLALSVPTLRRRLRKESQSFRQIVEEVRMAVALSQLQSTRLPIGEIALQCGYLSSSRFTARFRQHYGCLPKTLR
;
A
#
# COMPACT_ATOMS: atom_id res chain seq x y z
N PRO A 1 -3.42 2.66 6.71
CA PRO A 1 -2.73 3.47 7.68
C PRO A 1 -2.97 4.93 7.41
N ALA A 2 -3.02 5.75 8.46
CA ALA A 2 -2.98 7.19 8.30
C ALA A 2 -1.80 7.51 7.37
N ASN A 3 -2.03 8.25 6.28
CA ASN A 3 -1.09 8.52 5.19
C ASN A 3 -0.75 7.33 4.26
N THR A 4 -1.59 6.31 4.17
CA THR A 4 -1.43 5.31 3.12
C THR A 4 -2.30 5.70 1.95
N ALA A 5 -1.66 5.98 0.84
CA ALA A 5 -2.31 6.03 -0.44
C ALA A 5 -2.85 4.61 -0.77
N MET A 6 -4.11 4.51 -1.12
CA MET A 6 -4.67 3.30 -1.71
C MET A 6 -4.61 3.46 -3.22
N GLU A 7 -3.76 2.68 -3.85
CA GLU A 7 -3.68 2.63 -5.30
C GLU A 7 -4.64 1.54 -5.79
N ILE A 8 -5.63 1.91 -6.57
CA ILE A 8 -6.48 0.97 -7.30
C ILE A 8 -5.97 0.93 -8.74
N ILE A 9 -5.50 -0.24 -9.15
CA ILE A 9 -4.98 -0.45 -10.48
C ILE A 9 -6.14 -0.76 -11.41
N ASN A 10 -6.44 0.13 -12.34
CA ASN A 10 -7.32 -0.14 -13.45
C ASN A 10 -6.54 -0.79 -14.59
N GLN A 11 -7.13 -1.80 -15.24
CA GLN A 11 -6.54 -2.38 -16.44
C GLN A 11 -6.54 -1.36 -17.59
N PRO A 12 -5.49 -1.35 -18.44
CA PRO A 12 -5.45 -0.42 -19.56
C PRO A 12 -6.63 -0.66 -20.50
N VAL A 13 -7.41 0.38 -20.75
CA VAL A 13 -8.45 0.40 -21.77
C VAL A 13 -7.87 1.05 -23.00
N ASN A 14 -7.90 0.37 -24.16
CA ASN A 14 -7.33 0.85 -25.43
C ASN A 14 -5.83 1.20 -25.37
N GLY A 15 -5.05 0.47 -24.59
CA GLY A 15 -3.62 0.68 -24.44
C GLY A 15 -3.21 1.89 -23.60
N LEU A 16 -4.15 2.59 -22.99
CA LEU A 16 -3.92 3.68 -22.05
C LEU A 16 -4.17 3.17 -20.62
N PHE A 17 -3.16 3.34 -19.78
CA PHE A 17 -3.28 3.07 -18.35
C PHE A 17 -3.82 4.32 -17.65
N HIS A 18 -4.90 4.15 -16.90
CA HIS A 18 -5.45 5.19 -16.03
C HIS A 18 -5.44 4.70 -14.59
N SER A 19 -4.89 5.48 -13.68
CA SER A 19 -4.95 5.20 -12.25
C SER A 19 -5.45 6.43 -11.51
N ASP A 20 -6.43 6.25 -10.66
CA ASP A 20 -6.87 7.24 -9.70
C ASP A 20 -6.34 6.89 -8.31
N LEU A 21 -5.76 7.86 -7.62
CA LEU A 21 -5.26 7.72 -6.27
C LEU A 21 -6.18 8.44 -5.29
N LEU A 22 -6.68 7.69 -4.31
CA LEU A 22 -7.50 8.24 -3.24
C LEU A 22 -6.78 8.14 -1.90
N MET A 23 -6.70 9.24 -1.18
CA MET A 23 -6.17 9.28 0.19
C MET A 23 -7.28 9.61 1.18
N PHE A 24 -7.48 8.73 2.16
CA PHE A 24 -8.36 9.01 3.29
C PHE A 24 -7.60 9.71 4.41
N SER A 25 -8.17 10.76 4.96
CA SER A 25 -7.59 11.38 6.14
C SER A 25 -7.69 10.44 7.36
N PRO A 26 -6.76 10.55 8.33
CA PRO A 26 -6.81 9.75 9.56
C PRO A 26 -8.12 9.88 10.31
N GLU A 27 -8.72 11.07 10.29
CA GLU A 27 -9.96 11.40 10.98
C GLU A 27 -11.14 10.63 10.37
N ILE A 28 -11.24 10.60 9.03
CA ILE A 28 -12.28 9.83 8.31
C ILE A 28 -12.16 8.33 8.66
N VAL A 29 -10.94 7.79 8.66
CA VAL A 29 -10.71 6.38 9.00
C VAL A 29 -11.06 6.09 10.45
N ALA A 30 -10.67 6.96 11.38
CA ALA A 30 -10.97 6.81 12.80
C ALA A 30 -12.49 6.85 13.08
N GLU A 31 -13.19 7.79 12.46
CA GLU A 31 -14.64 7.94 12.60
C GLU A 31 -15.39 6.75 11.99
N PHE A 32 -14.97 6.29 10.79
CA PHE A 32 -15.50 5.09 10.18
C PHE A 32 -15.36 3.88 11.11
N LYS A 33 -14.19 3.67 11.70
CA LYS A 33 -13.94 2.59 12.66
C LYS A 33 -14.85 2.67 13.87
N ALA A 34 -15.02 3.86 14.44
CA ALA A 34 -15.87 4.07 15.60
C ALA A 34 -17.33 3.69 15.34
N HIS A 35 -17.81 3.89 14.10
CA HIS A 35 -19.19 3.59 13.72
C HIS A 35 -19.39 2.12 13.31
N TYR A 36 -18.51 1.55 12.49
CA TYR A 36 -18.78 0.31 11.78
C TYR A 36 -17.99 -0.90 12.29
N LEU A 37 -16.84 -0.73 12.95
CA LEU A 37 -16.00 -1.88 13.34
C LEU A 37 -16.32 -2.48 14.70
N LYS A 38 -17.21 -1.91 15.49
CA LYS A 38 -17.58 -2.46 16.82
C LYS A 38 -18.17 -3.86 16.76
N SER A 39 -18.77 -4.24 15.64
CA SER A 39 -19.48 -5.51 15.44
C SER A 39 -18.91 -6.37 14.31
N TRP A 40 -17.76 -6.01 13.71
CA TRP A 40 -17.23 -6.70 12.53
C TRP A 40 -16.20 -7.78 12.91
N PRO A 41 -16.20 -8.96 12.25
CA PRO A 41 -15.25 -10.02 12.55
C PRO A 41 -13.82 -9.60 12.21
N ARG A 42 -12.86 -9.96 13.08
CA ARG A 42 -11.43 -9.57 12.96
C ARG A 42 -10.66 -10.32 11.87
N THR A 43 -11.27 -11.24 11.15
CA THR A 43 -10.65 -12.01 10.07
C THR A 43 -10.72 -11.18 8.78
N MET A 44 -9.76 -10.31 8.58
CA MET A 44 -9.64 -9.53 7.34
C MET A 44 -8.50 -10.08 6.49
N LEU A 45 -8.77 -10.25 5.20
CA LEU A 45 -7.74 -10.57 4.22
C LEU A 45 -6.72 -9.43 4.17
N HIS A 46 -5.45 -9.79 4.20
CA HIS A 46 -4.34 -8.83 4.07
C HIS A 46 -3.95 -8.57 2.60
N SER A 47 -4.86 -8.82 1.67
CA SER A 47 -4.58 -8.57 0.25
C SER A 47 -4.49 -7.07 0.00
N LEU A 48 -3.44 -6.66 -0.70
CA LEU A 48 -3.26 -5.29 -1.20
C LEU A 48 -3.88 -5.11 -2.59
N CYS A 49 -4.30 -6.21 -3.22
CA CYS A 49 -4.91 -6.21 -4.54
C CYS A 49 -6.14 -7.10 -4.52
N ALA A 50 -7.25 -6.62 -5.06
CA ALA A 50 -8.46 -7.40 -5.27
C ALA A 50 -9.06 -7.06 -6.63
N PRO A 51 -9.83 -8.01 -7.23
CA PRO A 51 -10.67 -7.68 -8.36
C PRO A 51 -11.65 -6.57 -7.96
N LEU A 52 -11.90 -5.66 -8.87
CA LEU A 52 -12.88 -4.60 -8.66
C LEU A 52 -14.28 -5.23 -8.76
N SER A 53 -14.99 -5.38 -7.63
CA SER A 53 -16.40 -5.80 -7.65
C SER A 53 -17.28 -4.67 -8.21
N GLU A 54 -18.47 -5.01 -8.73
CA GLU A 54 -19.43 -4.00 -9.22
C GLU A 54 -19.81 -3.00 -8.12
N GLY A 55 -20.01 -3.48 -6.89
CA GLY A 55 -20.31 -2.62 -5.74
C GLY A 55 -19.17 -1.67 -5.40
N LEU A 56 -17.93 -2.16 -5.44
CA LEU A 56 -16.76 -1.36 -5.20
C LEU A 56 -16.55 -0.31 -6.30
N ALA A 57 -16.72 -0.70 -7.57
CA ALA A 57 -16.66 0.21 -8.72
C ALA A 57 -17.70 1.34 -8.59
N PHE A 58 -18.95 0.99 -8.28
CA PHE A 58 -20.02 1.95 -8.08
C PHE A 58 -19.71 2.97 -6.97
N MET A 59 -19.24 2.49 -5.80
CA MET A 59 -18.88 3.38 -4.70
C MET A 59 -17.67 4.25 -5.00
N TRP A 60 -16.72 3.73 -5.77
CA TRP A 60 -15.56 4.47 -6.25
C TRP A 60 -15.96 5.63 -7.16
N ASP A 61 -16.80 5.36 -8.17
CA ASP A 61 -17.26 6.37 -9.12
C ASP A 61 -18.10 7.46 -8.43
N ASN A 62 -18.95 7.09 -7.47
CA ASN A 62 -19.72 8.04 -6.69
C ASN A 62 -18.84 8.98 -5.86
N LEU A 63 -17.78 8.45 -5.21
CA LEU A 63 -16.86 9.27 -4.46
C LEU A 63 -16.05 10.19 -5.37
N LEU A 64 -15.52 9.67 -6.48
CA LEU A 64 -14.82 10.50 -7.47
C LEU A 64 -15.72 11.62 -8.01
N HIS A 65 -16.98 11.28 -8.32
CA HIS A 65 -17.94 12.28 -8.77
C HIS A 65 -18.18 13.36 -7.71
N ALA A 66 -18.38 12.96 -6.45
CA ALA A 66 -18.59 13.90 -5.34
C ALA A 66 -17.40 14.85 -5.14
N VAL A 67 -16.16 14.33 -5.25
CA VAL A 67 -14.94 15.13 -5.13
C VAL A 67 -14.76 16.06 -6.34
N ARG A 68 -14.95 15.55 -7.57
CA ARG A 68 -14.80 16.34 -8.82
C ARG A 68 -15.82 17.46 -8.95
N GLN A 69 -17.02 17.26 -8.42
CA GLN A 69 -18.10 18.29 -8.40
C GLN A 69 -18.03 19.19 -7.20
N ASP A 70 -17.02 19.07 -6.35
CA ASP A 70 -16.85 19.86 -5.12
C ASP A 70 -18.13 19.86 -4.26
N LEU A 71 -18.75 18.70 -4.10
CA LEU A 71 -19.95 18.59 -3.27
C LEU A 71 -19.62 18.93 -1.80
N PRO A 72 -20.61 19.34 -1.01
CA PRO A 72 -20.41 19.62 0.41
C PRO A 72 -19.64 18.51 1.14
N GLU A 73 -18.73 18.88 2.03
CA GLU A 73 -17.82 17.95 2.74
C GLU A 73 -18.57 16.78 3.39
N ALA A 74 -19.76 17.06 3.95
CA ALA A 74 -20.61 16.01 4.55
C ALA A 74 -21.01 14.92 3.54
N LEU A 75 -21.29 15.29 2.29
CA LEU A 75 -21.65 14.35 1.22
C LEU A 75 -20.40 13.59 0.74
N GLN A 76 -19.28 14.28 0.55
CA GLN A 76 -18.02 13.62 0.19
C GLN A 76 -17.63 12.59 1.26
N LYS A 77 -17.75 12.94 2.54
CA LYS A 77 -17.50 12.03 3.67
C LYS A 77 -18.43 10.83 3.67
N HIS A 78 -19.72 11.04 3.38
CA HIS A 78 -20.69 9.94 3.27
C HIS A 78 -20.32 8.96 2.16
N GLN A 79 -19.92 9.47 0.99
CA GLN A 79 -19.43 8.63 -0.11
C GLN A 79 -18.13 7.89 0.25
N ALA A 80 -17.23 8.55 0.98
CA ALA A 80 -16.02 7.91 1.49
C ALA A 80 -16.33 6.74 2.44
N PHE A 81 -17.33 6.89 3.31
CA PHE A 81 -17.80 5.79 4.17
C PHE A 81 -18.42 4.66 3.37
N GLY A 82 -19.20 4.96 2.32
CA GLY A 82 -19.75 3.96 1.40
C GLY A 82 -18.65 3.13 0.73
N LEU A 83 -17.60 3.79 0.24
CA LEU A 83 -16.45 3.10 -0.35
C LEU A 83 -15.71 2.23 0.69
N LEU A 84 -15.48 2.74 1.90
CA LEU A 84 -14.85 1.97 2.98
C LEU A 84 -15.69 0.74 3.37
N LEU A 85 -17.02 0.87 3.36
CA LEU A 85 -17.93 -0.27 3.59
C LEU A 85 -17.84 -1.30 2.46
N ALA A 86 -17.78 -0.88 1.21
CA ALA A 86 -17.61 -1.79 0.07
C ALA A 86 -16.27 -2.55 0.16
N LEU A 87 -15.17 -1.86 0.47
CA LEU A 87 -13.86 -2.47 0.73
C LEU A 87 -13.91 -3.47 1.89
N LEU A 88 -14.66 -3.15 2.93
CA LEU A 88 -14.84 -4.03 4.08
C LEU A 88 -15.64 -5.28 3.71
N HIS A 89 -16.74 -5.11 2.96
CA HIS A 89 -17.55 -6.20 2.45
C HIS A 89 -16.75 -7.16 1.57
N ASP A 90 -15.90 -6.62 0.70
CA ASP A 90 -15.04 -7.41 -0.19
C ASP A 90 -13.80 -7.99 0.53
N GLY A 91 -13.64 -7.74 1.82
CA GLY A 91 -12.56 -8.29 2.65
C GLY A 91 -11.18 -7.65 2.40
N VAL A 92 -11.10 -6.54 1.69
CA VAL A 92 -9.83 -5.87 1.31
C VAL A 92 -9.53 -4.60 2.11
N ALA A 93 -10.42 -4.21 3.03
CA ALA A 93 -10.22 -3.04 3.89
C ALA A 93 -9.16 -3.23 4.98
N GLY A 94 -8.68 -4.45 5.22
CA GLY A 94 -7.76 -4.76 6.32
C GLY A 94 -6.59 -3.79 6.45
N PRO A 95 -5.81 -3.54 5.40
CA PRO A 95 -4.67 -2.62 5.45
C PRO A 95 -5.02 -1.18 5.82
N LEU A 96 -6.24 -0.74 5.52
CA LEU A 96 -6.73 0.62 5.82
C LEU A 96 -7.24 0.73 7.27
N LEU A 97 -7.84 -0.34 7.78
CA LEU A 97 -8.61 -0.32 9.01
C LEU A 97 -7.87 -0.88 10.23
N ILE A 98 -6.76 -1.59 10.03
CA ILE A 98 -5.93 -2.04 11.15
C ILE A 98 -5.41 -0.82 11.89
N GLU A 99 -5.76 -0.71 13.18
CA GLU A 99 -5.06 0.22 14.06
C GLU A 99 -3.61 -0.18 14.12
N ARG A 100 -2.81 0.59 13.44
CA ARG A 100 -1.39 0.61 13.67
C ARG A 100 -1.14 1.51 14.90
N ASN A 101 -1.33 1.00 16.08
CA ASN A 101 -0.30 1.21 17.07
C ASN A 101 0.97 0.86 16.32
N SER A 102 1.80 1.84 16.01
CA SER A 102 2.93 1.73 15.11
C SER A 102 3.75 0.50 15.49
N ASN A 103 3.38 -0.66 14.94
CA ASN A 103 4.13 -1.87 15.18
C ASN A 103 5.53 -1.62 14.59
N LEU A 104 6.49 -2.29 15.11
CA LEU A 104 7.88 -2.07 14.71
C LEU A 104 8.08 -2.26 13.20
N THR A 105 7.37 -3.21 12.61
CA THR A 105 7.35 -3.46 11.16
C THR A 105 7.01 -2.22 10.37
N GLU A 106 6.01 -1.46 10.80
CA GLU A 106 5.59 -0.26 10.08
C GLU A 106 6.58 0.89 10.24
N GLN A 107 7.14 1.07 11.43
CA GLN A 107 8.21 2.05 11.62
C GLN A 107 9.40 1.76 10.70
N VAL A 108 9.77 0.48 10.57
CA VAL A 108 10.82 0.03 9.64
C VAL A 108 10.44 0.31 8.18
N ARG A 109 9.18 0.02 7.77
CA ARG A 109 8.67 0.31 6.42
C ARG A 109 8.80 1.78 6.07
N GLN A 110 8.40 2.67 6.98
CA GLN A 110 8.47 4.12 6.78
C GLN A 110 9.90 4.59 6.52
N PHE A 111 10.90 4.09 7.26
CA PHE A 111 12.29 4.44 7.00
C PHE A 111 12.75 4.01 5.61
N ILE A 112 12.41 2.79 5.20
CA ILE A 112 12.82 2.25 3.90
C ILE A 112 12.11 3.00 2.77
N MET A 113 10.83 3.35 2.93
CA MET A 113 10.04 4.06 1.94
C MET A 113 10.57 5.47 1.64
N LEU A 114 11.17 6.14 2.63
CA LEU A 114 11.80 7.45 2.43
C LEU A 114 13.01 7.41 1.49
N SER A 115 13.70 6.27 1.37
CA SER A 115 14.88 6.10 0.52
C SER A 115 15.03 4.62 0.10
N PRO A 116 14.20 4.12 -0.83
CA PRO A 116 14.19 2.70 -1.20
C PRO A 116 15.51 2.21 -1.81
N ALA A 117 16.21 3.11 -2.52
CA ALA A 117 17.49 2.80 -3.15
C ALA A 117 18.64 2.64 -2.15
N ARG A 118 18.52 3.22 -0.94
CA ARG A 118 19.57 3.15 0.08
C ARG A 118 19.83 1.69 0.48
N ASP A 119 21.10 1.36 0.69
CA ASP A 119 21.49 0.06 1.25
C ASP A 119 21.23 0.05 2.77
N TRP A 120 19.99 -0.25 3.12
CA TRP A 120 19.53 -0.29 4.50
C TRP A 120 20.08 -1.52 5.22
N THR A 121 20.75 -1.29 6.33
CA THR A 121 21.16 -2.34 7.26
C THR A 121 20.25 -2.41 8.48
N ALA A 122 20.19 -3.57 9.11
CA ALA A 122 19.46 -3.72 10.37
C ALA A 122 20.05 -2.81 11.48
N GLN A 123 21.33 -2.48 11.39
CA GLN A 123 22.00 -1.57 12.31
C GLN A 123 21.50 -0.14 12.15
N ASP A 124 21.37 0.34 10.89
CA ASP A 124 20.86 1.69 10.60
C ASP A 124 19.48 1.92 11.21
N VAL A 125 18.59 0.93 11.01
CA VAL A 125 17.22 1.03 11.51
C VAL A 125 17.15 0.87 13.03
N ALA A 126 17.92 -0.07 13.58
CA ALA A 126 17.99 -0.27 15.03
C ALA A 126 18.47 1.02 15.74
N SER A 127 19.51 1.67 15.23
CA SER A 127 20.03 2.94 15.77
C SER A 127 18.98 4.05 15.74
N ARG A 128 18.21 4.17 14.64
CA ARG A 128 17.13 5.18 14.52
C ARG A 128 15.98 4.96 15.48
N LEU A 129 15.76 3.72 15.87
CA LEU A 129 14.70 3.31 16.80
C LEU A 129 15.18 3.19 18.25
N ALA A 130 16.43 3.58 18.54
CA ALA A 130 17.08 3.40 19.83
C ALA A 130 17.02 1.94 20.33
N LEU A 131 17.17 0.97 19.41
CA LEU A 131 17.15 -0.47 19.68
C LEU A 131 18.52 -1.09 19.37
N SER A 132 18.82 -2.22 20.00
CA SER A 132 19.89 -3.10 19.54
C SER A 132 19.40 -3.97 18.38
N VAL A 133 20.31 -4.38 17.47
CA VAL A 133 19.97 -5.28 16.35
C VAL A 133 19.30 -6.59 16.82
N PRO A 134 19.78 -7.26 17.89
CA PRO A 134 19.09 -8.44 18.42
C PRO A 134 17.66 -8.12 18.88
N THR A 135 17.43 -6.98 19.51
CA THR A 135 16.09 -6.55 19.95
C THR A 135 15.19 -6.25 18.76
N LEU A 136 15.67 -5.54 17.73
CA LEU A 136 14.96 -5.30 16.48
C LEU A 136 14.51 -6.63 15.85
N ARG A 137 15.45 -7.55 15.65
CA ARG A 137 15.16 -8.87 15.04
C ARG A 137 14.15 -9.67 15.87
N ARG A 138 14.28 -9.69 17.20
CA ARG A 138 13.36 -10.41 18.09
C ARG A 138 11.95 -9.83 18.01
N ARG A 139 11.80 -8.50 18.01
CA ARG A 139 10.50 -7.84 17.93
C ARG A 139 9.85 -8.04 16.55
N LEU A 140 10.60 -7.92 15.45
CA LEU A 140 10.08 -8.20 14.11
C LEU A 140 9.63 -9.65 13.97
N ARG A 141 10.35 -10.64 14.55
CA ARG A 141 9.90 -12.04 14.56
C ARG A 141 8.57 -12.23 15.31
N LYS A 142 8.32 -11.50 16.39
CA LYS A 142 7.02 -11.54 17.10
C LYS A 142 5.87 -11.04 16.23
N GLU A 143 6.19 -10.19 15.25
CA GLU A 143 5.27 -9.69 14.24
C GLU A 143 5.28 -10.54 12.96
N SER A 144 5.90 -11.75 13.01
CA SER A 144 6.04 -12.68 11.89
C SER A 144 6.76 -12.08 10.69
N GLN A 145 7.69 -11.13 10.93
CA GLN A 145 8.43 -10.40 9.91
C GLN A 145 9.94 -10.49 10.10
N SER A 146 10.68 -10.35 9.01
CA SER A 146 12.12 -10.13 9.05
C SER A 146 12.49 -8.82 8.37
N PHE A 147 13.57 -8.20 8.83
CA PHE A 147 14.07 -6.95 8.24
C PHE A 147 14.27 -7.06 6.72
N ARG A 148 14.85 -8.17 6.25
CA ARG A 148 15.10 -8.40 4.83
C ARG A 148 13.79 -8.49 4.01
N GLN A 149 12.78 -9.17 4.54
CA GLN A 149 11.46 -9.25 3.90
C GLN A 149 10.83 -7.87 3.78
N ILE A 150 10.87 -7.07 4.86
CA ILE A 150 10.31 -5.71 4.85
C ILE A 150 11.02 -4.84 3.79
N VAL A 151 12.35 -4.89 3.70
CA VAL A 151 13.10 -4.14 2.67
C VAL A 151 12.67 -4.56 1.28
N GLU A 152 12.56 -5.87 1.03
CA GLU A 152 12.16 -6.41 -0.28
C GLU A 152 10.71 -6.01 -0.64
N GLU A 153 9.77 -6.17 0.28
CA GLU A 153 8.37 -5.79 0.08
C GLU A 153 8.20 -4.30 -0.25
N VAL A 154 8.87 -3.42 0.49
CA VAL A 154 8.79 -1.97 0.24
C VAL A 154 9.40 -1.63 -1.13
N ARG A 155 10.55 -2.20 -1.47
CA ARG A 155 11.20 -1.97 -2.78
C ARG A 155 10.30 -2.44 -3.93
N MET A 156 9.66 -3.61 -3.78
CA MET A 156 8.72 -4.13 -4.77
C MET A 156 7.46 -3.28 -4.90
N ALA A 157 6.91 -2.81 -3.79
CA ALA A 157 5.74 -1.92 -3.81
C ALA A 157 6.04 -0.58 -4.51
N VAL A 158 7.20 0.03 -4.22
CA VAL A 158 7.65 1.25 -4.89
C VAL A 158 7.87 1.00 -6.39
N ALA A 159 8.49 -0.14 -6.75
CA ALA A 159 8.71 -0.50 -8.13
C ALA A 159 7.39 -0.69 -8.91
N LEU A 160 6.40 -1.34 -8.30
CA LEU A 160 5.08 -1.52 -8.88
C LEU A 160 4.42 -0.17 -9.14
N SER A 161 4.41 0.71 -8.14
CA SER A 161 3.88 2.07 -8.27
C SER A 161 4.55 2.84 -9.43
N GLN A 162 5.89 2.83 -9.52
CA GLN A 162 6.62 3.52 -10.59
C GLN A 162 6.36 2.91 -11.97
N LEU A 163 6.23 1.58 -12.07
CA LEU A 163 5.90 0.92 -13.34
C LEU A 163 4.55 1.35 -13.88
N GLN A 164 3.60 1.62 -13.00
CA GLN A 164 2.22 1.98 -13.33
C GLN A 164 2.04 3.49 -13.54
N SER A 165 2.75 4.31 -12.76
CA SER A 165 2.58 5.76 -12.76
C SER A 165 3.57 6.52 -13.65
N THR A 166 4.62 5.85 -14.16
CA THR A 166 5.67 6.51 -14.95
C THR A 166 6.01 5.76 -16.23
N ARG A 167 6.69 6.44 -17.16
CA ARG A 167 7.28 5.83 -18.38
C ARG A 167 8.78 5.60 -18.25
N LEU A 168 9.32 5.62 -17.03
CA LEU A 168 10.75 5.42 -16.80
C LEU A 168 11.21 4.03 -17.29
N PRO A 169 12.39 3.91 -17.89
CA PRO A 169 12.95 2.60 -18.24
C PRO A 169 12.96 1.64 -17.05
N ILE A 170 12.65 0.37 -17.28
CA ILE A 170 12.63 -0.65 -16.20
C ILE A 170 13.96 -0.70 -15.44
N GLY A 171 15.08 -0.50 -16.15
CA GLY A 171 16.41 -0.45 -15.53
C GLY A 171 16.57 0.73 -14.57
N GLU A 172 15.98 1.87 -14.87
CA GLU A 172 16.02 3.04 -14.01
C GLU A 172 15.15 2.85 -12.77
N ILE A 173 13.94 2.29 -12.94
CA ILE A 173 13.08 1.90 -11.82
C ILE A 173 13.81 0.91 -10.90
N ALA A 174 14.50 -0.08 -11.47
CA ALA A 174 15.29 -1.03 -10.70
C ALA A 174 16.36 -0.32 -9.83
N LEU A 175 17.09 0.64 -10.42
CA LEU A 175 18.10 1.43 -9.69
C LEU A 175 17.46 2.28 -8.58
N GLN A 176 16.35 2.95 -8.86
CA GLN A 176 15.63 3.77 -7.88
C GLN A 176 15.06 2.93 -6.72
N CYS A 177 14.83 1.64 -6.96
CA CYS A 177 14.42 0.67 -5.93
C CYS A 177 15.62 -0.06 -5.27
N GLY A 178 16.85 0.32 -5.57
CA GLY A 178 18.06 -0.23 -4.95
C GLY A 178 18.52 -1.57 -5.52
N TYR A 179 18.20 -1.86 -6.79
CA TYR A 179 18.72 -3.01 -7.51
C TYR A 179 19.80 -2.58 -8.50
N LEU A 180 21.03 -3.07 -8.29
CA LEU A 180 22.17 -2.79 -9.17
C LEU A 180 22.08 -3.55 -10.52
N SER A 181 21.15 -4.49 -10.66
CA SER A 181 20.97 -5.32 -11.85
C SER A 181 19.50 -5.45 -12.20
N SER A 182 19.15 -5.05 -13.42
CA SER A 182 17.80 -5.20 -13.97
C SER A 182 17.36 -6.66 -14.05
N SER A 183 18.29 -7.59 -14.26
CA SER A 183 18.01 -9.03 -14.28
C SER A 183 17.60 -9.53 -12.90
N ARG A 184 18.33 -9.15 -11.85
CA ARG A 184 17.98 -9.47 -10.46
C ARG A 184 16.64 -8.84 -10.05
N PHE A 185 16.42 -7.60 -10.43
CA PHE A 185 15.14 -6.92 -10.22
C PHE A 185 13.99 -7.69 -10.89
N THR A 186 14.11 -7.99 -12.18
CA THR A 186 13.07 -8.70 -12.94
C THR A 186 12.75 -10.07 -12.33
N ALA A 187 13.79 -10.83 -11.93
CA ALA A 187 13.60 -12.11 -11.27
C ALA A 187 12.85 -12.00 -9.95
N ARG A 188 13.22 -11.01 -9.10
CA ARG A 188 12.56 -10.75 -7.81
C ARG A 188 11.13 -10.23 -7.98
N PHE A 189 10.93 -9.35 -8.94
CA PHE A 189 9.61 -8.81 -9.27
C PHE A 189 8.67 -9.95 -9.72
N ARG A 190 9.13 -10.82 -10.62
CA ARG A 190 8.36 -11.99 -11.05
C ARG A 190 8.07 -12.95 -9.89
N GLN A 191 9.04 -13.18 -9.01
CA GLN A 191 8.85 -14.02 -7.82
C GLN A 191 7.78 -13.45 -6.89
N HIS A 192 7.73 -12.10 -6.76
CA HIS A 192 6.85 -11.40 -5.83
C HIS A 192 5.41 -11.24 -6.37
N TYR A 193 5.28 -10.88 -7.66
CA TYR A 193 3.99 -10.56 -8.30
C TYR A 193 3.51 -11.60 -9.32
N GLY A 194 4.28 -12.64 -9.60
CA GLY A 194 3.91 -13.67 -10.57
C GLY A 194 4.03 -13.27 -12.03
N CYS A 195 4.31 -12.00 -12.34
CA CYS A 195 4.40 -11.45 -13.70
C CYS A 195 5.71 -10.68 -13.92
N LEU A 196 6.04 -10.42 -15.19
CA LEU A 196 7.21 -9.63 -15.52
C LEU A 196 6.90 -8.13 -15.41
N PRO A 197 7.88 -7.26 -15.03
CA PRO A 197 7.66 -5.81 -14.97
C PRO A 197 7.12 -5.22 -16.28
N LYS A 198 7.55 -5.74 -17.43
CA LYS A 198 7.13 -5.26 -18.75
C LYS A 198 5.65 -5.52 -19.07
N THR A 199 5.00 -6.46 -18.39
CA THR A 199 3.57 -6.77 -18.64
C THR A 199 2.62 -5.81 -17.94
N LEU A 200 3.16 -4.92 -17.09
CA LEU A 200 2.39 -3.91 -16.34
C LEU A 200 2.50 -2.49 -16.96
N ARG A 201 2.95 -2.45 -18.23
CA ARG A 201 3.12 -1.20 -19.00
C ARG A 201 2.22 -1.16 -20.20
#